data_bf552091c30b416577f099a69bd5bea7
#
_entry.id   bf552091c30b416577f099a69bd5bea7
#
_cell.length_a   1.000
_cell.length_b   1.000
_cell.length_c   1.000
_cell.angle_alpha   90.00
_cell.angle_beta   90.00
_cell.angle_gamma   90.00
#
_symmetry.space_group_name_H-M   'P 1'
#
loop_
_entity.id
_entity.type
_entity.pdbx_description
1 polymer ?
#
loop_
_entity_poly.entity_id
_entity_poly.type
_entity_poly.pdbx_seq_one_letter_code
_entity_poly.pdbx_strand_id
1 'polypeptide(L)'
;MTQRTLPFHKMEGVGNDFVLIEAEAAQGLDYRMLAQRLCYRPFGIGADGLLVVERGARAPVRMRMFNPDGTEDFCGNGLRCAARYAYEKGFVDAPAFAIETLGGQVVPVVVHLHADAVAAISTQLPPPRFHPREIPALADGEFIEDYPLTVAGRTVRIACVNTGTTHTVIFGATLPDDALFLEVSPRLETHPMFPERTSVLWAVVASQSEIRVRIWERGVGETLGCGSGAAAVAVLAHRAGWVDAEVAVVSRGGTLHVRPQPDGVVLTGQASHVFRGEVYV
;
A
#
# COMPACT_ATOMS: atom_id res chain seq x y z
N MET A 1 -19.40 -31.57 -18.36
CA MET A 1 -19.03 -31.05 -17.05
C MET A 1 -19.57 -29.64 -16.99
N THR A 2 -20.45 -29.33 -16.03
CA THR A 2 -20.93 -27.96 -15.80
C THR A 2 -19.73 -27.13 -15.32
N GLN A 3 -19.35 -26.15 -16.10
CA GLN A 3 -18.26 -25.23 -15.78
C GLN A 3 -18.68 -24.43 -14.55
N ARG A 4 -17.90 -24.48 -13.46
CA ARG A 4 -18.17 -23.73 -12.23
C ARG A 4 -17.91 -22.25 -12.47
N THR A 5 -18.82 -21.38 -12.00
CA THR A 5 -18.62 -19.94 -11.95
C THR A 5 -18.28 -19.49 -10.53
N LEU A 6 -17.47 -18.44 -10.43
CA LEU A 6 -17.08 -17.79 -9.19
C LEU A 6 -17.47 -16.31 -9.25
N PRO A 7 -18.35 -15.84 -8.34
CA PRO A 7 -18.67 -14.42 -8.25
C PRO A 7 -17.46 -13.64 -7.71
N PHE A 8 -17.24 -12.44 -8.25
CA PHE A 8 -16.16 -11.56 -7.83
C PHE A 8 -16.56 -10.10 -7.83
N HIS A 9 -15.79 -9.29 -7.12
CA HIS A 9 -15.80 -7.84 -7.19
C HIS A 9 -14.44 -7.33 -7.66
N LYS A 10 -14.44 -6.43 -8.64
CA LYS A 10 -13.27 -5.65 -9.01
C LYS A 10 -13.25 -4.40 -8.17
N MET A 11 -12.18 -4.20 -7.42
CA MET A 11 -12.00 -3.06 -6.52
C MET A 11 -10.64 -2.40 -6.74
N GLU A 12 -10.51 -1.14 -6.35
CA GLU A 12 -9.23 -0.43 -6.38
C GLU A 12 -9.07 0.49 -5.15
N GLY A 13 -7.82 0.78 -4.82
CA GLY A 13 -7.45 1.81 -3.84
C GLY A 13 -6.20 2.54 -4.30
N VAL A 14 -6.33 3.83 -4.60
CA VAL A 14 -5.28 4.70 -5.16
C VAL A 14 -4.56 4.11 -6.39
N GLY A 15 -5.35 3.52 -7.30
CA GLY A 15 -4.86 2.94 -8.56
C GLY A 15 -4.28 1.53 -8.44
N ASN A 16 -4.25 0.94 -7.26
CA ASN A 16 -3.88 -0.46 -7.06
C ASN A 16 -5.16 -1.32 -7.08
N ASP A 17 -5.28 -2.23 -8.03
CA ASP A 17 -6.54 -2.90 -8.36
C ASP A 17 -6.56 -4.38 -7.98
N PHE A 18 -7.72 -4.87 -7.51
CA PHE A 18 -7.87 -6.21 -6.96
C PHE A 18 -9.09 -6.93 -7.51
N VAL A 19 -8.97 -8.25 -7.65
CA VAL A 19 -10.12 -9.17 -7.70
C VAL A 19 -10.42 -9.59 -6.26
N LEU A 20 -11.62 -9.33 -5.78
CA LEU A 20 -12.06 -9.72 -4.45
C LEU A 20 -13.13 -10.82 -4.57
N ILE A 21 -12.95 -11.91 -3.81
CA ILE A 21 -13.86 -13.04 -3.71
C ILE A 21 -14.16 -13.36 -2.25
N GLU A 22 -15.29 -13.99 -1.99
CA GLU A 22 -15.57 -14.61 -0.69
C GLU A 22 -15.04 -16.04 -0.64
N ALA A 23 -14.43 -16.41 0.48
CA ALA A 23 -13.88 -17.76 0.68
C ALA A 23 -14.94 -18.86 0.55
N GLU A 24 -16.18 -18.59 1.00
CA GLU A 24 -17.29 -19.51 0.91
C GLU A 24 -17.61 -19.88 -0.55
N ALA A 25 -17.65 -18.88 -1.44
CA ALA A 25 -17.89 -19.09 -2.87
C ALA A 25 -16.72 -19.85 -3.56
N ALA A 26 -15.51 -19.70 -3.04
CA ALA A 26 -14.30 -20.34 -3.55
C ALA A 26 -13.90 -21.63 -2.82
N GLN A 27 -14.80 -22.22 -2.04
CA GLN A 27 -14.51 -23.45 -1.28
C GLN A 27 -13.97 -24.57 -2.17
N GLY A 28 -12.85 -25.16 -1.76
CA GLY A 28 -12.18 -26.26 -2.48
C GLY A 28 -11.29 -25.81 -3.63
N LEU A 29 -11.15 -24.51 -3.89
CA LEU A 29 -10.23 -23.96 -4.88
C LEU A 29 -8.90 -23.55 -4.24
N ASP A 30 -7.81 -23.69 -4.98
CA ASP A 30 -6.48 -23.20 -4.59
C ASP A 30 -6.39 -21.71 -4.90
N TYR A 31 -6.27 -20.87 -3.87
CA TYR A 31 -6.20 -19.41 -4.01
C TYR A 31 -4.95 -18.93 -4.74
N ARG A 32 -3.83 -19.64 -4.65
CA ARG A 32 -2.58 -19.33 -5.37
C ARG A 32 -2.79 -19.49 -6.87
N MET A 33 -3.37 -20.61 -7.28
CA MET A 33 -3.70 -20.86 -8.68
C MET A 33 -4.78 -19.89 -9.18
N LEU A 34 -5.78 -19.55 -8.35
CA LEU A 34 -6.77 -18.54 -8.68
C LEU A 34 -6.13 -17.17 -8.92
N ALA A 35 -5.21 -16.73 -8.05
CA ALA A 35 -4.51 -15.47 -8.22
C ALA A 35 -3.74 -15.42 -9.55
N GLN A 36 -2.95 -16.46 -9.84
CA GLN A 36 -2.19 -16.56 -11.09
C GLN A 36 -3.11 -16.47 -12.32
N ARG A 37 -4.27 -17.13 -12.27
CA ARG A 37 -5.21 -17.16 -13.39
C ARG A 37 -6.02 -15.88 -13.51
N LEU A 38 -6.63 -15.40 -12.40
CA LEU A 38 -7.56 -14.28 -12.43
C LEU A 38 -6.87 -12.93 -12.58
N CYS A 39 -5.66 -12.78 -12.02
CA CYS A 39 -4.92 -11.52 -12.10
C CYS A 39 -4.16 -11.36 -13.43
N TYR A 40 -3.97 -12.43 -14.21
CA TYR A 40 -3.21 -12.37 -15.45
C TYR A 40 -3.94 -11.59 -16.55
N ARG A 41 -3.40 -10.44 -16.91
CA ARG A 41 -3.88 -9.60 -18.04
C ARG A 41 -3.25 -10.13 -19.34
N PRO A 42 -3.99 -10.35 -20.44
CA PRO A 42 -5.41 -10.17 -20.70
C PRO A 42 -6.29 -11.42 -20.53
N PHE A 43 -5.76 -12.56 -20.07
CA PHE A 43 -6.44 -13.86 -20.06
C PHE A 43 -7.33 -14.10 -18.83
N GLY A 44 -7.15 -13.34 -17.78
CA GLY A 44 -8.01 -13.31 -16.60
C GLY A 44 -8.85 -12.05 -16.54
N ILE A 45 -9.31 -11.72 -15.34
CA ILE A 45 -9.98 -10.44 -15.05
C ILE A 45 -8.95 -9.29 -15.13
N GLY A 46 -7.70 -9.59 -14.77
CA GLY A 46 -6.61 -8.65 -14.68
C GLY A 46 -6.66 -7.84 -13.37
N ALA A 47 -5.61 -7.96 -12.55
CA ALA A 47 -5.48 -7.23 -11.29
C ALA A 47 -4.04 -7.27 -10.78
N ASP A 48 -3.73 -6.43 -9.81
CA ASP A 48 -2.46 -6.44 -9.07
C ASP A 48 -2.47 -7.50 -7.96
N GLY A 49 -3.66 -8.04 -7.61
CA GLY A 49 -3.78 -9.12 -6.63
C GLY A 49 -5.18 -9.67 -6.48
N LEU A 50 -5.26 -10.84 -5.84
CA LEU A 50 -6.50 -11.48 -5.42
C LEU A 50 -6.70 -11.25 -3.92
N LEU A 51 -7.85 -10.72 -3.52
CA LEU A 51 -8.30 -10.63 -2.14
C LEU A 51 -9.33 -11.72 -1.86
N VAL A 52 -9.11 -12.48 -0.79
CA VAL A 52 -10.07 -13.45 -0.28
C VAL A 52 -10.56 -12.97 1.07
N VAL A 53 -11.88 -12.73 1.19
CA VAL A 53 -12.52 -12.26 2.42
C VAL A 53 -13.30 -13.40 3.04
N GLU A 54 -13.12 -13.59 4.35
CA GLU A 54 -13.79 -14.63 5.15
C GLU A 54 -14.06 -14.17 6.59
N ARG A 55 -14.83 -14.94 7.35
CA ARG A 55 -14.91 -14.77 8.81
C ARG A 55 -13.57 -15.11 9.43
N GLY A 56 -13.06 -14.22 10.29
CA GLY A 56 -11.80 -14.44 10.97
C GLY A 56 -11.93 -15.18 12.30
N ALA A 57 -10.83 -15.74 12.76
CA ALA A 57 -10.75 -16.40 14.07
C ALA A 57 -10.38 -15.43 15.19
N ARG A 58 -9.58 -14.38 14.88
CA ARG A 58 -9.06 -13.38 15.82
C ARG A 58 -9.75 -12.02 15.69
N ALA A 59 -10.42 -11.81 14.58
CA ALA A 59 -11.18 -10.60 14.27
C ALA A 59 -12.45 -11.00 13.50
N PRO A 60 -13.50 -10.15 13.44
CA PRO A 60 -14.73 -10.50 12.73
C PRO A 60 -14.53 -10.83 11.26
N VAL A 61 -13.51 -10.24 10.64
CA VAL A 61 -13.16 -10.41 9.24
C VAL A 61 -11.72 -10.87 9.12
N ARG A 62 -11.44 -11.75 8.16
CA ARG A 62 -10.08 -12.09 7.72
C ARG A 62 -9.93 -11.75 6.25
N MET A 63 -8.81 -11.14 5.91
CA MET A 63 -8.39 -10.90 4.54
C MET A 63 -7.11 -11.68 4.24
N ARG A 64 -7.11 -12.40 3.14
CA ARG A 64 -5.91 -12.97 2.53
C ARG A 64 -5.67 -12.29 1.19
N MET A 65 -4.44 -11.90 0.92
CA MET A 65 -4.04 -11.28 -0.33
C MET A 65 -3.00 -12.14 -1.03
N PHE A 66 -3.20 -12.39 -2.31
CA PHE A 66 -2.27 -13.15 -3.15
C PHE A 66 -1.82 -12.30 -4.33
N ASN A 67 -0.51 -12.21 -4.53
CA ASN A 67 0.10 -11.60 -5.69
C ASN A 67 -0.22 -12.38 -6.98
N PRO A 68 -0.04 -11.77 -8.16
CA PRO A 68 -0.27 -12.46 -9.45
C PRO A 68 0.61 -13.70 -9.66
N ASP A 69 1.72 -13.85 -8.95
CA ASP A 69 2.57 -15.05 -8.97
C ASP A 69 2.07 -16.17 -8.03
N GLY A 70 1.03 -15.91 -7.24
CA GLY A 70 0.46 -16.82 -6.26
C GLY A 70 1.09 -16.77 -4.87
N THR A 71 2.06 -15.89 -4.62
CA THR A 71 2.60 -15.67 -3.26
C THR A 71 1.59 -14.92 -2.40
N GLU A 72 1.46 -15.34 -1.13
CA GLU A 72 0.60 -14.64 -0.16
C GLU A 72 1.38 -13.51 0.51
N ASP A 73 0.76 -12.33 0.58
CA ASP A 73 1.38 -11.11 1.11
C ASP A 73 0.38 -10.23 1.85
N PHE A 74 0.83 -9.09 2.37
CA PHE A 74 0.01 -8.04 2.95
C PHE A 74 0.00 -6.80 2.06
N CYS A 75 -1.20 -6.22 1.85
CA CYS A 75 -1.35 -4.97 1.12
C CYS A 75 -2.33 -4.03 1.81
N GLY A 76 -1.87 -2.83 2.19
CA GLY A 76 -2.70 -1.81 2.84
C GLY A 76 -3.82 -1.26 1.94
N ASN A 77 -3.60 -1.19 0.63
CA ASN A 77 -4.64 -0.79 -0.34
C ASN A 77 -5.72 -1.88 -0.42
N GLY A 78 -5.30 -3.15 -0.49
CA GLY A 78 -6.21 -4.30 -0.43
C GLY A 78 -6.99 -4.36 0.89
N LEU A 79 -6.35 -4.02 2.01
CA LEU A 79 -7.02 -3.97 3.32
C LEU A 79 -8.18 -2.96 3.32
N ARG A 80 -8.02 -1.77 2.72
CA ARG A 80 -9.12 -0.81 2.58
C ARG A 80 -10.25 -1.34 1.69
N CYS A 81 -9.91 -2.02 0.60
CA CYS A 81 -10.92 -2.66 -0.25
C CYS A 81 -11.71 -3.74 0.52
N ALA A 82 -11.02 -4.61 1.26
CA ALA A 82 -11.64 -5.64 2.08
C ALA A 82 -12.50 -5.04 3.21
N ALA A 83 -12.05 -3.94 3.85
CA ALA A 83 -12.80 -3.25 4.89
C ALA A 83 -14.10 -2.66 4.36
N ARG A 84 -14.05 -1.96 3.22
CA ARG A 84 -15.25 -1.45 2.54
C ARG A 84 -16.21 -2.58 2.22
N TYR A 85 -15.70 -3.63 1.57
CA TYR A 85 -16.49 -4.78 1.18
C TYR A 85 -17.19 -5.44 2.38
N ALA A 86 -16.45 -5.71 3.44
CA ALA A 86 -16.95 -6.37 4.64
C ALA A 86 -18.06 -5.56 5.32
N TYR A 87 -17.90 -4.24 5.40
CA TYR A 87 -18.93 -3.36 5.96
C TYR A 87 -20.19 -3.35 5.08
N GLU A 88 -20.07 -3.12 3.78
CA GLU A 88 -21.21 -3.03 2.85
C GLU A 88 -21.95 -4.37 2.69
N LYS A 89 -21.29 -5.51 2.93
CA LYS A 89 -21.87 -6.86 2.83
C LYS A 89 -22.37 -7.42 4.17
N GLY A 90 -22.30 -6.65 5.24
CA GLY A 90 -22.80 -7.07 6.55
C GLY A 90 -21.96 -8.17 7.21
N PHE A 91 -20.66 -8.25 6.90
CA PHE A 91 -19.73 -9.05 7.73
C PHE A 91 -19.59 -8.43 9.12
N VAL A 92 -19.79 -7.12 9.21
CA VAL A 92 -19.78 -6.32 10.44
C VAL A 92 -20.89 -5.29 10.40
N ASP A 93 -21.44 -4.94 11.58
CA ASP A 93 -22.50 -3.92 11.71
C ASP A 93 -21.93 -2.55 12.12
N ALA A 94 -20.76 -2.52 12.76
CA ALA A 94 -20.14 -1.30 13.23
C ALA A 94 -19.09 -0.79 12.22
N PRO A 95 -18.97 0.53 12.03
CA PRO A 95 -17.97 1.11 11.12
C PRO A 95 -16.51 0.98 11.64
N ALA A 96 -16.31 0.77 12.95
CA ALA A 96 -15.03 0.51 13.56
C ALA A 96 -14.91 -0.97 13.91
N PHE A 97 -13.95 -1.66 13.30
CA PHE A 97 -13.71 -3.10 13.52
C PHE A 97 -12.23 -3.44 13.26
N ALA A 98 -11.92 -4.71 13.27
CA ALA A 98 -10.57 -5.18 12.95
C ALA A 98 -10.62 -6.26 11.86
N ILE A 99 -9.52 -6.36 11.10
CA ILE A 99 -9.33 -7.39 10.09
C ILE A 99 -8.09 -8.20 10.45
N GLU A 100 -8.24 -9.52 10.50
CA GLU A 100 -7.14 -10.46 10.59
C GLU A 100 -6.45 -10.56 9.21
N THR A 101 -5.11 -10.47 9.20
CA THR A 101 -4.30 -10.51 7.98
C THR A 101 -3.24 -11.61 8.06
N LEU A 102 -2.31 -11.62 7.11
CA LEU A 102 -1.19 -12.57 7.04
C LEU A 102 -0.46 -12.70 8.39
N GLY A 103 -0.11 -13.93 8.75
CA GLY A 103 0.55 -14.23 10.03
C GLY A 103 -0.34 -14.06 11.26
N GLY A 104 -1.65 -13.86 11.09
CA GLY A 104 -2.61 -13.65 12.18
C GLY A 104 -2.50 -12.26 12.83
N GLN A 105 -1.91 -11.29 12.15
CA GLN A 105 -1.93 -9.90 12.60
C GLN A 105 -3.37 -9.37 12.55
N VAL A 106 -3.73 -8.56 13.53
CA VAL A 106 -5.05 -7.92 13.63
C VAL A 106 -4.88 -6.43 13.45
N VAL A 107 -5.45 -5.91 12.36
CA VAL A 107 -5.32 -4.51 11.97
C VAL A 107 -6.64 -3.78 12.21
N PRO A 108 -6.67 -2.73 13.05
CA PRO A 108 -7.86 -1.92 13.25
C PRO A 108 -8.16 -1.10 11.99
N VAL A 109 -9.44 -1.01 11.65
CA VAL A 109 -9.95 -0.23 10.52
C VAL A 109 -11.17 0.59 10.95
N VAL A 110 -11.33 1.75 10.33
CA VAL A 110 -12.51 2.62 10.53
C VAL A 110 -13.07 3.01 9.17
N VAL A 111 -14.32 2.70 8.93
CA VAL A 111 -15.07 3.12 7.76
C VAL A 111 -15.70 4.48 8.04
N HIS A 112 -15.39 5.48 7.22
CA HIS A 112 -15.95 6.81 7.29
C HIS A 112 -17.13 6.92 6.33
N LEU A 113 -18.26 7.35 6.85
CA LEU A 113 -19.49 7.52 6.07
C LEU A 113 -19.72 8.99 5.75
N HIS A 114 -20.25 9.24 4.56
CA HIS A 114 -20.81 10.51 4.16
C HIS A 114 -22.18 10.27 3.47
N ALA A 115 -23.24 10.85 3.99
CA ALA A 115 -24.61 10.61 3.50
C ALA A 115 -24.93 9.11 3.36
N ASP A 116 -24.62 8.32 4.40
CA ASP A 116 -24.78 6.86 4.49
C ASP A 116 -23.98 6.01 3.49
N ALA A 117 -23.13 6.63 2.69
CA ALA A 117 -22.22 5.93 1.79
C ALA A 117 -20.78 5.90 2.35
N VAL A 118 -20.04 4.83 2.04
CA VAL A 118 -18.62 4.73 2.41
C VAL A 118 -17.82 5.76 1.61
N ALA A 119 -17.25 6.73 2.31
CA ALA A 119 -16.45 7.82 1.75
C ALA A 119 -14.94 7.51 1.77
N ALA A 120 -14.44 6.97 2.89
CA ALA A 120 -13.03 6.63 3.07
C ALA A 120 -12.87 5.53 4.12
N ILE A 121 -11.69 4.94 4.17
CA ILE A 121 -11.30 3.94 5.18
C ILE A 121 -9.98 4.36 5.81
N SER A 122 -9.93 4.40 7.15
CA SER A 122 -8.69 4.52 7.90
C SER A 122 -8.16 3.15 8.30
N THR A 123 -6.84 2.98 8.15
CA THR A 123 -6.08 1.82 8.61
C THR A 123 -4.87 2.30 9.39
N GLN A 124 -4.37 1.48 10.32
CA GLN A 124 -3.19 1.81 11.10
C GLN A 124 -1.99 0.96 10.64
N LEU A 125 -0.89 1.63 10.33
CA LEU A 125 0.41 1.01 10.13
C LEU A 125 1.19 0.99 11.45
N PRO A 126 2.17 0.07 11.60
CA PRO A 126 3.02 0.03 12.79
C PRO A 126 3.83 1.34 12.97
N PRO A 127 4.40 1.56 14.16
CA PRO A 127 5.31 2.67 14.39
C PRO A 127 6.46 2.70 13.38
N PRO A 128 6.80 3.88 12.84
CA PRO A 128 7.92 4.01 11.90
C PRO A 128 9.25 3.75 12.61
N ARG A 129 10.19 3.12 11.92
CA ARG A 129 11.53 2.83 12.42
C ARG A 129 12.56 3.61 11.62
N PHE A 130 13.45 4.32 12.28
CA PHE A 130 14.37 5.26 11.66
C PHE A 130 15.83 4.81 11.71
N HIS A 131 16.19 3.94 12.66
CA HIS A 131 17.57 3.49 12.82
C HIS A 131 18.00 2.65 11.59
N PRO A 132 19.19 2.89 11.00
CA PRO A 132 19.64 2.19 9.79
C PRO A 132 19.51 0.65 9.85
N ARG A 133 19.79 0.04 11.01
CA ARG A 133 19.65 -1.42 11.22
C ARG A 133 18.20 -1.91 11.11
N GLU A 134 17.22 -1.07 11.44
CA GLU A 134 15.78 -1.39 11.36
C GLU A 134 15.18 -1.06 9.98
N ILE A 135 15.94 -0.27 9.18
CA ILE A 135 15.62 0.05 7.78
C ILE A 135 16.21 -1.02 6.83
N PRO A 136 16.97 -1.97 7.26
CA PRO A 136 18.11 -2.70 6.68
C PRO A 136 18.95 -1.86 5.70
N ALA A 137 19.61 -0.81 6.23
CA ALA A 137 20.49 0.06 5.45
C ALA A 137 21.92 0.06 6.03
N LEU A 138 22.92 -0.01 5.16
CA LEU A 138 24.35 0.04 5.51
C LEU A 138 24.78 1.50 5.60
N ALA A 139 24.46 2.13 6.70
CA ALA A 139 24.86 3.50 7.02
C ALA A 139 25.22 3.61 8.50
N ASP A 140 26.16 4.49 8.80
CA ASP A 140 26.51 4.88 10.16
C ASP A 140 25.55 5.95 10.70
N GLY A 141 25.47 6.05 12.04
CA GLY A 141 24.63 7.01 12.73
C GLY A 141 23.28 6.45 13.19
N GLU A 142 22.45 7.34 13.74
CA GLU A 142 21.13 6.99 14.29
C GLU A 142 20.01 7.15 13.26
N PHE A 143 20.20 8.03 12.27
CA PHE A 143 19.20 8.37 11.24
C PHE A 143 19.88 8.55 9.88
N ILE A 144 19.12 8.27 8.82
CA ILE A 144 19.49 8.58 7.44
C ILE A 144 18.58 9.74 7.02
N GLU A 145 19.06 10.97 7.26
CA GLU A 145 18.34 12.20 6.94
C GLU A 145 19.30 13.15 6.23
N ASP A 146 18.85 13.74 5.11
CA ASP A 146 19.67 14.60 4.25
C ASP A 146 21.03 13.97 3.88
N TYR A 147 21.04 12.65 3.73
CA TYR A 147 22.25 11.86 3.50
C TYR A 147 22.66 11.91 2.02
N PRO A 148 23.89 12.36 1.69
CA PRO A 148 24.34 12.41 0.29
C PRO A 148 24.70 11.00 -0.20
N LEU A 149 24.04 10.54 -1.27
CA LEU A 149 24.31 9.27 -1.89
C LEU A 149 24.58 9.44 -3.39
N THR A 150 25.62 8.79 -3.90
CA THR A 150 25.94 8.81 -5.32
C THR A 150 25.21 7.69 -6.05
N VAL A 151 24.29 8.05 -6.95
CA VAL A 151 23.51 7.12 -7.78
C VAL A 151 23.60 7.56 -9.23
N ALA A 152 23.94 6.65 -10.14
CA ALA A 152 24.09 6.96 -11.57
C ALA A 152 25.04 8.16 -11.87
N GLY A 153 26.12 8.31 -11.08
CA GLY A 153 27.06 9.44 -11.21
C GLY A 153 26.53 10.78 -10.71
N ARG A 154 25.35 10.82 -10.09
CA ARG A 154 24.73 12.02 -9.49
C ARG A 154 24.69 11.88 -7.97
N THR A 155 24.90 12.98 -7.26
CA THR A 155 24.64 13.01 -5.82
C THR A 155 23.19 13.39 -5.58
N VAL A 156 22.44 12.48 -4.94
CA VAL A 156 21.08 12.71 -4.45
C VAL A 156 21.09 12.77 -2.93
N ARG A 157 20.23 13.58 -2.34
CA ARG A 157 20.06 13.66 -0.88
C ARG A 157 18.85 12.83 -0.50
N ILE A 158 19.06 11.86 0.39
CA ILE A 158 18.04 10.89 0.76
C ILE A 158 17.70 10.97 2.24
N ALA A 159 16.46 10.62 2.56
CA ALA A 159 16.00 10.28 3.91
C ALA A 159 15.36 8.90 3.88
N CYS A 160 15.58 8.09 4.92
CA CYS A 160 15.09 6.71 4.95
C CYS A 160 14.27 6.43 6.20
N VAL A 161 13.26 5.58 6.05
CA VAL A 161 12.40 5.10 7.14
C VAL A 161 11.81 3.74 6.77
N ASN A 162 11.54 2.92 7.79
CA ASN A 162 10.75 1.70 7.62
C ASN A 162 9.36 1.92 8.21
N THR A 163 8.33 1.86 7.36
CA THR A 163 6.90 1.96 7.71
C THR A 163 6.16 0.65 7.44
N GLY A 164 6.80 -0.47 7.76
CA GLY A 164 6.38 -1.82 7.42
C GLY A 164 7.23 -2.44 6.30
N THR A 165 7.85 -1.60 5.48
CA THR A 165 8.90 -1.95 4.50
C THR A 165 9.86 -0.77 4.34
N THR A 166 11.01 -1.01 3.71
CA THR A 166 12.07 -0.01 3.54
C THR A 166 11.69 1.03 2.49
N HIS A 167 11.77 2.31 2.87
CA HIS A 167 11.53 3.44 1.99
C HIS A 167 12.68 4.44 2.02
N THR A 168 13.07 4.87 0.84
CA THR A 168 14.03 5.95 0.61
C THR A 168 13.32 7.10 -0.08
N VAL A 169 13.36 8.28 0.51
CA VAL A 169 12.68 9.48 0.03
C VAL A 169 13.69 10.51 -0.43
N ILE A 170 13.46 11.09 -1.61
CA ILE A 170 14.20 12.22 -2.16
C ILE A 170 13.24 13.42 -2.17
N PHE A 171 13.49 14.39 -1.29
CA PHE A 171 12.74 15.64 -1.29
C PHE A 171 13.36 16.63 -2.27
N GLY A 172 12.53 17.24 -3.11
CA GLY A 172 12.95 18.23 -4.10
C GLY A 172 11.97 19.38 -4.25
N ALA A 173 12.37 20.42 -4.99
CA ALA A 173 11.48 21.54 -5.31
C ALA A 173 10.43 21.17 -6.38
N THR A 174 10.74 20.19 -7.23
CA THR A 174 9.85 19.65 -8.27
C THR A 174 9.96 18.15 -8.31
N LEU A 175 8.91 17.47 -8.78
CA LEU A 175 9.00 16.04 -9.11
C LEU A 175 9.92 15.85 -10.34
N PRO A 176 10.64 14.72 -10.41
CA PRO A 176 11.55 14.43 -11.51
C PRO A 176 10.76 14.22 -12.83
N ASP A 177 11.39 14.59 -13.94
CA ASP A 177 10.96 14.15 -15.26
C ASP A 177 11.19 12.62 -15.44
N ASP A 178 10.72 12.07 -16.56
CA ASP A 178 10.82 10.64 -16.82
C ASP A 178 12.29 10.18 -16.95
N ALA A 179 13.15 11.00 -17.54
CA ALA A 179 14.55 10.66 -17.75
C ALA A 179 15.28 10.50 -16.40
N LEU A 180 15.17 11.49 -15.53
CA LEU A 180 15.77 11.43 -14.19
C LEU A 180 15.16 10.33 -13.32
N PHE A 181 13.83 10.19 -13.36
CA PHE A 181 13.13 9.19 -12.58
C PHE A 181 13.55 7.75 -12.94
N LEU A 182 13.57 7.42 -14.24
CA LEU A 182 13.92 6.09 -14.74
C LEU A 182 15.44 5.82 -14.69
N GLU A 183 16.27 6.86 -14.67
CA GLU A 183 17.71 6.70 -14.50
C GLU A 183 18.08 6.37 -13.04
N VAL A 184 17.51 7.09 -12.07
CA VAL A 184 17.92 7.05 -10.66
C VAL A 184 17.17 5.99 -9.87
N SER A 185 15.83 5.93 -10.00
CA SER A 185 15.00 5.12 -9.10
C SER A 185 15.34 3.63 -9.11
N PRO A 186 15.49 2.94 -10.25
CA PRO A 186 15.84 1.51 -10.25
C PRO A 186 17.26 1.23 -9.73
N ARG A 187 18.19 2.17 -9.91
CA ARG A 187 19.56 2.04 -9.38
C ARG A 187 19.62 2.31 -7.88
N LEU A 188 18.78 3.23 -7.39
CA LEU A 188 18.66 3.49 -5.95
C LEU A 188 17.95 2.33 -5.24
N GLU A 189 16.90 1.75 -5.85
CA GLU A 189 16.22 0.57 -5.35
C GLU A 189 17.19 -0.56 -5.01
N THR A 190 18.16 -0.80 -5.91
CA THR A 190 19.15 -1.90 -5.83
C THR A 190 20.54 -1.45 -5.36
N HIS A 191 20.64 -0.24 -4.81
CA HIS A 191 21.92 0.31 -4.37
C HIS A 191 22.52 -0.56 -3.24
N PRO A 192 23.85 -0.80 -3.21
CA PRO A 192 24.51 -1.63 -2.19
C PRO A 192 24.25 -1.18 -0.74
N MET A 193 23.92 0.06 -0.53
CA MET A 193 23.49 0.57 0.78
C MET A 193 22.24 -0.15 1.32
N PHE A 194 21.42 -0.74 0.46
CA PHE A 194 20.17 -1.42 0.82
C PHE A 194 20.22 -2.91 0.43
N PRO A 195 20.78 -3.79 1.28
CA PRO A 195 20.91 -5.22 0.98
C PRO A 195 19.57 -5.92 0.67
N GLU A 196 18.50 -5.46 1.30
CA GLU A 196 17.13 -5.96 1.09
C GLU A 196 16.34 -5.12 0.07
N ARG A 197 17.02 -4.22 -0.66
CA ARG A 197 16.44 -3.25 -1.60
C ARG A 197 15.54 -2.23 -0.88
N THR A 198 15.12 -1.18 -1.57
CA THR A 198 14.26 -0.12 -1.02
C THR A 198 13.24 0.34 -2.04
N SER A 199 12.07 0.79 -1.60
CA SER A 199 11.17 1.59 -2.43
C SER A 199 11.65 3.03 -2.46
N VAL A 200 11.57 3.69 -3.60
CA VAL A 200 12.05 5.06 -3.82
C VAL A 200 10.88 5.99 -4.05
N LEU A 201 10.80 7.05 -3.26
CA LEU A 201 9.79 8.09 -3.41
C LEU A 201 10.46 9.43 -3.68
N TRP A 202 10.05 10.08 -4.74
CA TRP A 202 10.34 11.46 -5.00
C TRP A 202 9.19 12.31 -4.47
N ALA A 203 9.49 13.31 -3.65
CA ALA A 203 8.51 14.07 -2.92
C ALA A 203 8.72 15.56 -3.01
N VAL A 204 7.62 16.31 -3.12
CA VAL A 204 7.60 17.77 -3.07
C VAL A 204 6.62 18.19 -1.98
N VAL A 205 7.11 18.93 -0.99
CA VAL A 205 6.26 19.57 0.00
C VAL A 205 5.60 20.78 -0.66
N ALA A 206 4.36 20.64 -1.08
CA ALA A 206 3.61 21.69 -1.77
C ALA A 206 3.06 22.74 -0.80
N SER A 207 2.71 22.31 0.42
CA SER A 207 2.28 23.16 1.53
C SER A 207 2.44 22.40 2.86
N GLN A 208 2.13 23.03 3.98
CA GLN A 208 2.08 22.34 5.28
C GLN A 208 1.05 21.23 5.34
N SER A 209 0.04 21.23 4.46
CA SER A 209 -1.02 20.22 4.40
C SER A 209 -0.98 19.29 3.17
N GLU A 210 -0.02 19.47 2.25
CA GLU A 210 0.05 18.68 1.00
C GLU A 210 1.50 18.33 0.61
N ILE A 211 1.71 17.04 0.30
CA ILE A 211 2.93 16.53 -0.33
C ILE A 211 2.54 15.82 -1.63
N ARG A 212 3.28 16.09 -2.72
CA ARG A 212 3.13 15.39 -4.00
C ARG A 212 4.23 14.37 -4.17
N VAL A 213 3.90 13.18 -4.67
CA VAL A 213 4.87 12.08 -4.80
C VAL A 213 4.84 11.41 -6.16
N ARG A 214 6.04 10.92 -6.57
CA ARG A 214 6.21 9.94 -7.64
C ARG A 214 6.92 8.73 -7.05
N ILE A 215 6.45 7.50 -7.40
CA ILE A 215 6.73 6.30 -6.63
C ILE A 215 7.36 5.23 -7.51
N TRP A 216 8.46 4.65 -7.01
CA TRP A 216 9.08 3.44 -7.54
C TRP A 216 9.10 2.40 -6.42
N GLU A 217 8.29 1.36 -6.55
CA GLU A 217 8.18 0.33 -5.52
C GLU A 217 9.18 -0.80 -5.73
N ARG A 218 9.74 -1.26 -4.63
CA ARG A 218 10.70 -2.36 -4.57
C ARG A 218 10.15 -3.63 -5.24
N GLY A 219 10.84 -4.10 -6.29
CA GLY A 219 10.48 -5.30 -7.03
C GLY A 219 9.32 -5.15 -8.01
N VAL A 220 8.69 -3.96 -8.09
CA VAL A 220 7.52 -3.71 -8.95
C VAL A 220 7.83 -2.68 -10.03
N GLY A 221 8.54 -1.59 -9.68
CA GLY A 221 8.77 -0.47 -10.58
C GLY A 221 7.87 0.73 -10.27
N GLU A 222 7.59 1.57 -11.28
CA GLU A 222 6.69 2.73 -11.10
C GLU A 222 5.27 2.27 -10.84
N THR A 223 4.67 2.74 -9.72
CA THR A 223 3.29 2.50 -9.32
C THR A 223 2.51 3.80 -9.16
N LEU A 224 1.18 3.69 -9.19
CA LEU A 224 0.30 4.85 -9.08
C LEU A 224 0.09 5.30 -7.63
N GLY A 225 0.18 4.38 -6.65
CA GLY A 225 -0.04 4.70 -5.24
C GLY A 225 0.46 3.61 -4.31
N CYS A 226 1.16 4.03 -3.25
CA CYS A 226 1.73 3.15 -2.22
C CYS A 226 1.38 3.69 -0.82
N GLY A 227 0.66 2.91 -0.03
CA GLY A 227 0.22 3.31 1.31
C GLY A 227 1.39 3.50 2.29
N SER A 228 2.27 2.51 2.39
CA SER A 228 3.46 2.60 3.25
C SER A 228 4.44 3.68 2.78
N GLY A 229 4.54 3.90 1.45
CA GLY A 229 5.32 4.99 0.90
C GLY A 229 4.76 6.38 1.25
N ALA A 230 3.43 6.55 1.18
CA ALA A 230 2.78 7.78 1.63
C ALA A 230 3.04 8.05 3.12
N ALA A 231 2.97 7.00 3.96
CA ALA A 231 3.34 7.10 5.37
C ALA A 231 4.80 7.51 5.55
N ALA A 232 5.73 6.92 4.79
CA ALA A 232 7.16 7.23 4.87
C ALA A 232 7.45 8.71 4.57
N VAL A 233 6.88 9.24 3.49
CA VAL A 233 7.05 10.64 3.10
C VAL A 233 6.47 11.59 4.16
N ALA A 234 5.24 11.31 4.63
CA ALA A 234 4.59 12.15 5.63
C ALA A 234 5.33 12.15 6.96
N VAL A 235 5.78 11.00 7.44
CA VAL A 235 6.51 10.86 8.70
C VAL A 235 7.84 11.61 8.66
N LEU A 236 8.60 11.50 7.56
CA LEU A 236 9.89 12.20 7.39
C LEU A 236 9.67 13.71 7.29
N ALA A 237 8.69 14.17 6.52
CA ALA A 237 8.38 15.59 6.39
C ALA A 237 7.86 16.20 7.70
N HIS A 238 7.01 15.48 8.44
CA HIS A 238 6.52 15.90 9.74
C HIS A 238 7.64 15.98 10.79
N ARG A 239 8.53 14.99 10.83
CA ARG A 239 9.72 14.98 11.69
C ARG A 239 10.66 16.17 11.39
N ALA A 240 10.78 16.56 10.12
CA ALA A 240 11.54 17.74 9.71
C ALA A 240 10.83 19.09 10.00
N GLY A 241 9.59 19.06 10.48
CA GLY A 241 8.79 20.26 10.77
C GLY A 241 8.26 20.98 9.52
N TRP A 242 8.20 20.29 8.37
CA TRP A 242 7.78 20.91 7.11
C TRP A 242 6.27 20.82 6.86
N VAL A 243 5.59 19.89 7.54
CA VAL A 243 4.14 19.66 7.39
C VAL A 243 3.46 19.51 8.74
N ASP A 244 2.14 19.69 8.74
CA ASP A 244 1.26 19.52 9.91
C ASP A 244 1.20 18.05 10.38
N ALA A 245 0.52 17.83 11.51
CA ALA A 245 0.30 16.50 12.07
C ALA A 245 -0.57 15.59 11.17
N GLU A 246 -1.37 16.17 10.28
CA GLU A 246 -2.12 15.45 9.24
C GLU A 246 -1.84 16.09 7.90
N VAL A 247 -1.43 15.29 6.93
CA VAL A 247 -1.04 15.76 5.61
C VAL A 247 -1.65 14.90 4.50
N ALA A 248 -2.08 15.55 3.43
CA ALA A 248 -2.50 14.90 2.19
C ALA A 248 -1.26 14.53 1.36
N VAL A 249 -1.08 13.25 1.08
CA VAL A 249 -0.06 12.74 0.16
C VAL A 249 -0.73 12.42 -1.18
N VAL A 250 -0.41 13.21 -2.18
CA VAL A 250 -1.01 13.16 -3.52
C VAL A 250 -0.08 12.40 -4.46
N SER A 251 -0.56 11.31 -5.00
CA SER A 251 0.10 10.48 -6.02
C SER A 251 -0.71 10.45 -7.32
N ARG A 252 -0.19 9.82 -8.36
CA ARG A 252 -0.94 9.63 -9.63
C ARG A 252 -2.20 8.79 -9.47
N GLY A 253 -2.24 7.90 -8.48
CA GLY A 253 -3.40 7.03 -8.19
C GLY A 253 -4.45 7.66 -7.29
N GLY A 254 -4.15 8.79 -6.65
CA GLY A 254 -5.08 9.48 -5.75
C GLY A 254 -4.41 10.06 -4.51
N THR A 255 -5.23 10.44 -3.55
CA THR A 255 -4.81 11.08 -2.30
C THR A 255 -4.98 10.14 -1.12
N LEU A 256 -3.97 10.07 -0.27
CA LEU A 256 -4.00 9.46 1.05
C LEU A 256 -3.77 10.52 2.11
N HIS A 257 -4.64 10.60 3.10
CA HIS A 257 -4.43 11.42 4.29
C HIS A 257 -3.63 10.61 5.30
N VAL A 258 -2.53 11.17 5.77
CA VAL A 258 -1.58 10.50 6.66
C VAL A 258 -1.46 11.29 7.94
N ARG A 259 -1.60 10.59 9.07
CA ARG A 259 -1.43 11.17 10.41
C ARG A 259 -0.51 10.29 11.23
N PRO A 260 0.76 10.70 11.43
CA PRO A 260 1.65 10.06 12.40
C PRO A 260 1.07 10.11 13.81
N GLN A 261 1.22 9.02 14.57
CA GLN A 261 0.80 8.90 15.97
C GLN A 261 1.93 8.20 16.76
N PRO A 262 1.95 8.32 18.10
CA PRO A 262 2.98 7.67 18.91
C PRO A 262 3.05 6.14 18.74
N ASP A 263 1.92 5.51 18.48
CA ASP A 263 1.74 4.06 18.36
C ASP A 263 1.64 3.57 16.90
N GLY A 264 1.86 4.45 15.93
CA GLY A 264 1.83 4.09 14.51
C GLY A 264 1.52 5.23 13.57
N VAL A 265 1.06 4.89 12.37
CA VAL A 265 0.67 5.87 11.36
C VAL A 265 -0.74 5.54 10.87
N VAL A 266 -1.66 6.47 11.04
CA VAL A 266 -3.01 6.34 10.48
C VAL A 266 -3.01 6.79 9.03
N LEU A 267 -3.48 5.90 8.17
CA LEU A 267 -3.68 6.11 6.73
C LEU A 267 -5.16 6.12 6.43
N THR A 268 -5.66 7.22 5.86
CA THR A 268 -7.04 7.34 5.42
C THR A 268 -7.08 7.53 3.90
N GLY A 269 -7.83 6.68 3.22
CA GLY A 269 -7.97 6.76 1.77
C GLY A 269 -9.23 6.09 1.26
N GLN A 270 -9.54 6.34 0.01
CA GLN A 270 -10.66 5.71 -0.66
C GLN A 270 -10.34 4.25 -1.03
N ALA A 271 -11.38 3.48 -1.20
CA ALA A 271 -11.41 2.20 -1.88
C ALA A 271 -12.70 2.15 -2.68
N SER A 272 -12.64 1.77 -3.95
CA SER A 272 -13.77 1.88 -4.88
C SER A 272 -14.15 0.53 -5.46
N HIS A 273 -15.45 0.30 -5.64
CA HIS A 273 -15.94 -0.74 -6.51
C HIS A 273 -15.82 -0.27 -7.97
N VAL A 274 -15.19 -1.08 -8.82
CA VAL A 274 -15.08 -0.81 -10.25
C VAL A 274 -16.20 -1.53 -11.01
N PHE A 275 -16.30 -2.83 -10.82
CA PHE A 275 -17.40 -3.66 -11.32
C PHE A 275 -17.49 -4.98 -10.53
N ARG A 276 -18.55 -5.75 -10.79
CA ARG A 276 -18.74 -7.11 -10.28
C ARG A 276 -19.15 -8.03 -11.42
N GLY A 277 -18.90 -9.32 -11.26
CA GLY A 277 -19.27 -10.31 -12.28
C GLY A 277 -19.09 -11.74 -11.79
N GLU A 278 -19.15 -12.66 -12.71
CA GLU A 278 -18.83 -14.07 -12.53
C GLU A 278 -17.75 -14.49 -13.51
N VAL A 279 -16.81 -15.32 -13.05
CA VAL A 279 -15.75 -15.86 -13.88
C VAL A 279 -15.79 -17.39 -13.84
N TYR A 280 -15.53 -18.04 -14.96
CA TYR A 280 -15.37 -19.49 -15.02
C TYR A 280 -14.08 -19.94 -14.32
N VAL A 281 -14.16 -21.01 -13.50
CA VAL A 281 -13.03 -21.58 -12.74
C VAL A 281 -12.95 -23.09 -12.90
#